data_7aa6a093f7ab4c857e433f5185bcedcb
#
_entry.id   7aa6a093f7ab4c857e433f5185bcedcb
#
_cell.length_a   1.000
_cell.length_b   1.000
_cell.length_c   1.000
_cell.angle_alpha   90.00
_cell.angle_beta   90.00
_cell.angle_gamma   90.00
#
_symmetry.space_group_name_H-M   'P 1'
#
loop_
_entity.id
_entity.type
_entity.pdbx_description
1 polymer ?
#
loop_
_entity_poly.entity_id
_entity_poly.type
_entity_poly.pdbx_seq_one_letter_code
_entity_poly.pdbx_strand_id
1 'polypeptide(L)'
;MKRPYPMISGVHNIKSAQTFIKAMLLACKESEDLIREITPSIFDAQFAIINEKVPPKFRFGRLFTSSISNFNIPAPFHRDAGNLEGCVNVIIAKKKNARGGNTTVPDYGATVDSRDNSMLVYPAWRNVHGVTPIVPTQEGGYRNSLVFYPLKAFNNYWDEK
;
A
#
# COMPACT_ATOMS: atom_id res chain seq x y z
N MET A 1 1.08 -18.49 15.54
CA MET A 1 0.02 -19.35 15.00
C MET A 1 -0.70 -18.58 13.89
N LYS A 2 -0.74 -19.09 12.65
CA LYS A 2 -1.53 -18.46 11.57
C LYS A 2 -3.02 -18.67 11.88
N ARG A 3 -3.81 -17.59 11.81
CA ARG A 3 -5.26 -17.70 12.00
C ARG A 3 -5.86 -18.48 10.81
N PRO A 4 -6.83 -19.35 11.03
CA PRO A 4 -7.40 -20.19 9.97
C PRO A 4 -8.27 -19.38 8.98
N TYR A 5 -8.63 -18.15 9.33
CA TYR A 5 -9.46 -17.26 8.51
C TYR A 5 -9.00 -15.80 8.64
N PRO A 6 -9.22 -14.95 7.62
CA PRO A 6 -8.89 -13.55 7.69
C PRO A 6 -9.78 -12.81 8.69
N MET A 7 -9.19 -11.82 9.37
CA MET A 7 -9.89 -10.99 10.35
C MET A 7 -9.48 -9.53 10.17
N ILE A 8 -10.40 -8.63 10.48
CA ILE A 8 -10.11 -7.21 10.60
C ILE A 8 -9.11 -7.01 11.75
N SER A 9 -8.13 -6.14 11.52
CA SER A 9 -7.12 -5.82 12.55
C SER A 9 -7.77 -5.25 13.80
N GLY A 10 -7.37 -5.74 14.97
CA GLY A 10 -7.86 -5.25 16.26
C GLY A 10 -7.56 -3.76 16.52
N VAL A 11 -6.65 -3.15 15.77
CA VAL A 11 -6.34 -1.70 15.88
C VAL A 11 -7.57 -0.83 15.60
N HIS A 12 -8.51 -1.31 14.77
CA HIS A 12 -9.75 -0.59 14.49
C HIS A 12 -10.65 -0.40 15.72
N ASN A 13 -10.47 -1.20 16.76
CA ASN A 13 -11.20 -1.11 18.02
C ASN A 13 -10.48 -0.26 19.09
N ILE A 14 -9.29 0.24 18.79
CA ILE A 14 -8.49 1.05 19.73
C ILE A 14 -8.91 2.51 19.61
N LYS A 15 -9.44 3.10 20.69
CA LYS A 15 -9.92 4.49 20.71
C LYS A 15 -8.83 5.50 20.34
N SER A 16 -7.62 5.35 20.87
CA SER A 16 -6.48 6.24 20.58
C SER A 16 -5.97 6.15 19.13
N ALA A 17 -6.28 5.08 18.40
CA ALA A 17 -5.89 4.90 17.02
C ALA A 17 -6.86 5.54 16.00
N GLN A 18 -8.04 5.99 16.43
CA GLN A 18 -9.10 6.44 15.50
C GLN A 18 -8.69 7.64 14.64
N THR A 19 -7.98 8.60 15.20
CA THR A 19 -7.48 9.76 14.45
C THR A 19 -6.50 9.34 13.35
N PHE A 20 -5.59 8.43 13.67
CA PHE A 20 -4.65 7.87 12.71
C PHE A 20 -5.36 7.08 11.60
N ILE A 21 -6.33 6.22 11.95
CA ILE A 21 -7.12 5.45 10.99
C ILE A 21 -7.88 6.37 10.05
N LYS A 22 -8.51 7.44 10.56
CA LYS A 22 -9.19 8.44 9.73
C LYS A 22 -8.24 9.12 8.75
N ALA A 23 -7.05 9.51 9.20
CA ALA A 23 -6.03 10.10 8.34
C ALA A 23 -5.58 9.14 7.24
N MET A 24 -5.40 7.85 7.55
CA MET A 24 -5.06 6.83 6.57
C MET A 24 -6.17 6.61 5.54
N LEU A 25 -7.43 6.61 5.97
CA LEU A 25 -8.59 6.50 5.05
C LEU A 25 -8.70 7.71 4.12
N LEU A 26 -8.43 8.91 4.61
CA LEU A 26 -8.38 10.12 3.77
C LEU A 26 -7.26 10.03 2.74
N ALA A 27 -6.04 9.64 3.14
CA ALA A 27 -4.92 9.47 2.23
C ALA A 27 -5.20 8.37 1.19
N CYS A 28 -5.90 7.29 1.59
CA CYS A 28 -6.34 6.24 0.67
C CYS A 28 -7.31 6.81 -0.36
N LYS A 29 -8.34 7.55 0.08
CA LYS A 29 -9.32 8.16 -0.81
C LYS A 29 -8.66 9.09 -1.83
N GLU A 30 -7.78 9.99 -1.40
CA GLU A 30 -7.05 10.90 -2.29
C GLU A 30 -6.20 10.14 -3.31
N SER A 31 -5.54 9.05 -2.88
CA SER A 31 -4.75 8.20 -3.78
C SER A 31 -5.63 7.53 -4.84
N GLU A 32 -6.79 7.03 -4.44
CA GLU A 32 -7.75 6.40 -5.35
C GLU A 32 -8.34 7.41 -6.34
N ASP A 33 -8.63 8.63 -5.90
CA ASP A 33 -9.12 9.70 -6.75
C ASP A 33 -8.07 10.10 -7.80
N LEU A 34 -6.79 10.19 -7.41
CA LEU A 34 -5.68 10.42 -8.33
C LEU A 34 -5.49 9.28 -9.34
N ILE A 35 -5.59 8.02 -8.93
CA ILE A 35 -5.54 6.87 -9.85
C ILE A 35 -6.70 6.97 -10.86
N ARG A 36 -7.88 7.31 -10.39
CA ARG A 36 -9.07 7.46 -11.25
C ARG A 36 -8.92 8.60 -12.25
N GLU A 37 -8.31 9.70 -11.85
CA GLU A 37 -8.06 10.86 -12.71
C GLU A 37 -6.98 10.58 -13.75
N ILE A 38 -5.84 10.02 -13.34
CA ILE A 38 -4.65 9.89 -14.18
C ILE A 38 -4.69 8.61 -15.03
N THR A 39 -5.18 7.50 -14.45
CA THR A 39 -5.22 6.18 -15.06
C THR A 39 -6.56 5.48 -14.82
N PRO A 40 -7.68 5.99 -15.39
CA PRO A 40 -9.02 5.49 -15.12
C PRO A 40 -9.19 4.00 -15.42
N SER A 41 -8.51 3.48 -16.44
CA SER A 41 -8.55 2.05 -16.78
C SER A 41 -7.99 1.15 -15.68
N ILE A 42 -6.93 1.59 -14.98
CA ILE A 42 -6.37 0.86 -13.83
C ILE A 42 -7.35 0.92 -12.66
N PHE A 43 -7.93 2.08 -12.41
CA PHE A 43 -8.95 2.24 -11.36
C PHE A 43 -10.13 1.29 -11.60
N ASP A 44 -10.72 1.33 -12.78
CA ASP A 44 -11.91 0.54 -13.12
C ASP A 44 -11.65 -0.96 -13.05
N ALA A 45 -10.50 -1.42 -13.58
CA ALA A 45 -10.11 -2.83 -13.51
C ALA A 45 -9.93 -3.32 -12.07
N GLN A 46 -9.22 -2.57 -11.23
CA GLN A 46 -9.01 -2.97 -9.84
C GLN A 46 -10.29 -2.84 -9.01
N PHE A 47 -11.11 -1.83 -9.25
CA PHE A 47 -12.42 -1.67 -8.62
C PHE A 47 -13.33 -2.88 -8.89
N ALA A 48 -13.35 -3.36 -10.14
CA ALA A 48 -14.09 -4.56 -10.50
C ALA A 48 -13.58 -5.82 -9.77
N ILE A 49 -12.25 -6.02 -9.73
CA ILE A 49 -11.61 -7.15 -9.02
C ILE A 49 -11.96 -7.12 -7.53
N ILE A 50 -11.85 -5.97 -6.88
CA ILE A 50 -12.14 -5.83 -5.44
C ILE A 50 -13.62 -6.08 -5.17
N ASN A 51 -14.52 -5.57 -6.00
CA ASN A 51 -15.96 -5.77 -5.81
C ASN A 51 -16.39 -7.22 -6.05
N GLU A 52 -15.76 -7.92 -6.96
CA GLU A 52 -16.01 -9.33 -7.23
C GLU A 52 -15.46 -10.24 -6.11
N LYS A 53 -14.22 -9.98 -5.68
CA LYS A 53 -13.45 -10.96 -4.89
C LYS A 53 -13.42 -10.68 -3.39
N VAL A 54 -13.61 -9.44 -2.95
CA VAL A 54 -13.42 -9.04 -1.56
C VAL A 54 -14.73 -8.59 -0.92
N PRO A 55 -15.19 -9.26 0.13
CA PRO A 55 -16.37 -8.82 0.87
C PRO A 55 -16.23 -7.39 1.42
N PRO A 56 -17.32 -6.60 1.45
CA PRO A 56 -17.26 -5.19 1.88
C PRO A 56 -16.59 -4.97 3.24
N LYS A 57 -16.80 -5.86 4.20
CA LYS A 57 -16.21 -5.78 5.55
C LYS A 57 -14.69 -5.85 5.58
N PHE A 58 -14.05 -6.35 4.52
CA PHE A 58 -12.59 -6.46 4.41
C PHE A 58 -11.97 -5.40 3.49
N ARG A 59 -12.76 -4.48 2.95
CA ARG A 59 -12.26 -3.43 2.08
C ARG A 59 -11.69 -2.27 2.89
N PHE A 60 -10.59 -1.75 2.41
CA PHE A 60 -9.98 -0.51 2.87
C PHE A 60 -10.01 0.49 1.70
N GLY A 61 -10.93 1.45 1.74
CA GLY A 61 -11.27 2.26 0.58
C GLY A 61 -12.01 1.46 -0.50
N ARG A 62 -11.85 1.85 -1.75
CA ARG A 62 -12.50 1.24 -2.92
C ARG A 62 -11.62 0.18 -3.62
N LEU A 63 -10.29 0.33 -3.52
CA LEU A 63 -9.31 -0.44 -4.30
C LEU A 63 -8.45 -1.38 -3.46
N PHE A 64 -8.49 -1.29 -2.12
CA PHE A 64 -7.55 -1.98 -1.25
C PHE A 64 -8.23 -2.77 -0.13
N THR A 65 -7.43 -3.53 0.60
CA THR A 65 -7.89 -4.27 1.79
C THR A 65 -7.07 -3.92 3.02
N SER A 66 -5.88 -3.35 2.83
CA SER A 66 -4.90 -3.21 3.90
C SER A 66 -4.02 -2.01 3.69
N SER A 67 -3.44 -1.54 4.79
CA SER A 67 -2.44 -0.49 4.78
C SER A 67 -1.34 -0.80 5.79
N ILE A 68 -0.14 -0.27 5.54
CA ILE A 68 0.99 -0.34 6.44
C ILE A 68 1.76 0.98 6.42
N SER A 69 2.23 1.40 7.58
CA SER A 69 3.15 2.53 7.74
C SER A 69 4.54 2.01 8.08
N ASN A 70 5.54 2.42 7.30
CA ASN A 70 6.94 2.06 7.51
C ASN A 70 7.73 3.31 7.89
N PHE A 71 8.57 3.20 8.91
CA PHE A 71 9.39 4.29 9.45
C PHE A 71 10.86 3.94 9.29
N ASN A 72 11.56 4.61 8.37
CA ASN A 72 12.99 4.40 8.11
C ASN A 72 13.38 2.95 7.79
N ILE A 73 12.51 2.21 7.12
CA ILE A 73 12.73 0.79 6.82
C ILE A 73 13.05 0.65 5.33
N PRO A 74 14.29 0.23 4.96
CA PRO A 74 14.60 -0.23 3.62
C PRO A 74 14.00 -1.63 3.42
N ALA A 75 13.94 -2.10 2.19
CA ALA A 75 13.45 -3.43 1.88
C ALA A 75 14.37 -4.11 0.85
N PRO A 76 14.76 -5.37 1.08
CA PRO A 76 15.46 -6.17 0.07
C PRO A 76 14.53 -6.40 -1.13
N PHE A 77 15.09 -6.90 -2.23
CA PHE A 77 14.29 -7.26 -3.39
C PHE A 77 13.33 -8.42 -3.06
N HIS A 78 12.05 -8.22 -3.36
CA HIS A 78 10.97 -9.18 -3.14
C HIS A 78 9.80 -8.91 -4.09
N ARG A 79 8.82 -9.79 -4.07
CA ARG A 79 7.48 -9.59 -4.65
C ARG A 79 6.44 -9.68 -3.56
N ASP A 80 5.39 -8.91 -3.69
CA ASP A 80 4.22 -9.00 -2.80
C ASP A 80 3.29 -10.14 -3.24
N ALA A 81 3.79 -11.38 -3.19
CA ALA A 81 3.08 -12.57 -3.65
C ALA A 81 1.75 -12.84 -2.93
N GLY A 82 1.51 -12.16 -1.79
CA GLY A 82 0.24 -12.19 -1.05
C GLY A 82 -0.83 -11.24 -1.59
N ASN A 83 -0.51 -10.39 -2.57
CA ASN A 83 -1.46 -9.46 -3.15
C ASN A 83 -2.31 -10.09 -4.25
N LEU A 84 -3.48 -9.52 -4.50
CA LEU A 84 -4.36 -9.91 -5.61
C LEU A 84 -3.68 -9.63 -6.95
N GLU A 85 -3.72 -10.61 -7.82
CA GLU A 85 -3.25 -10.49 -9.20
C GLU A 85 -4.12 -9.51 -9.99
N GLY A 86 -3.49 -8.76 -10.89
CA GLY A 86 -4.16 -7.73 -11.67
C GLY A 86 -4.36 -6.40 -10.95
N CYS A 87 -3.91 -6.30 -9.70
CA CYS A 87 -4.02 -5.09 -8.89
C CYS A 87 -2.68 -4.36 -8.76
N VAL A 88 -2.76 -3.08 -8.38
CA VAL A 88 -1.61 -2.24 -8.05
C VAL A 88 -1.58 -1.91 -6.56
N ASN A 89 -0.37 -1.62 -6.06
CA ASN A 89 -0.15 -1.01 -4.76
C ASN A 89 0.07 0.48 -4.91
N VAL A 90 -0.17 1.21 -3.84
CA VAL A 90 0.20 2.62 -3.69
C VAL A 90 1.25 2.74 -2.61
N ILE A 91 2.32 3.49 -2.87
CA ILE A 91 3.29 3.94 -1.87
C ILE A 91 3.29 5.46 -1.86
N ILE A 92 2.96 6.05 -0.71
CA ILE A 92 3.11 7.48 -0.45
C ILE A 92 4.36 7.67 0.40
N ALA A 93 5.30 8.48 -0.06
CA ALA A 93 6.53 8.76 0.65
C ALA A 93 6.47 10.11 1.39
N LYS A 94 6.98 10.12 2.62
CA LYS A 94 7.30 11.32 3.41
C LYS A 94 8.80 11.30 3.71
N LYS A 95 9.53 12.30 3.22
CA LYS A 95 10.97 12.36 3.33
C LYS A 95 11.44 13.76 3.73
N LYS A 96 12.29 13.82 4.76
CA LYS A 96 12.91 15.06 5.19
C LYS A 96 14.35 14.79 5.60
N ASN A 97 15.29 15.62 5.12
CA ASN A 97 16.71 15.53 5.48
C ASN A 97 17.27 14.09 5.38
N ALA A 98 16.93 13.38 4.32
CA ALA A 98 17.40 12.03 4.07
C ALA A 98 17.61 11.79 2.57
N ARG A 99 18.58 10.93 2.24
CA ARG A 99 18.84 10.39 0.89
C ARG A 99 18.42 8.93 0.83
N GLY A 100 18.24 8.40 -0.38
CA GLY A 100 17.80 7.02 -0.58
C GLY A 100 16.33 6.80 -0.23
N GLY A 101 15.98 5.60 0.19
CA GLY A 101 14.60 5.20 0.38
C GLY A 101 13.80 5.15 -0.93
N ASN A 102 14.50 4.98 -2.04
CA ASN A 102 13.94 4.96 -3.39
C ASN A 102 13.48 3.56 -3.76
N THR A 103 12.35 3.46 -4.43
CA THR A 103 11.84 2.17 -4.91
C THR A 103 12.52 1.80 -6.21
N THR A 104 13.23 0.67 -6.21
CA THR A 104 13.87 0.09 -7.39
C THR A 104 13.04 -1.07 -7.90
N VAL A 105 12.79 -1.08 -9.22
CA VAL A 105 12.06 -2.14 -9.94
C VAL A 105 12.96 -2.65 -11.05
N PRO A 106 13.72 -3.74 -10.81
CA PRO A 106 14.71 -4.26 -11.76
C PRO A 106 14.12 -4.65 -13.11
N ASP A 107 12.89 -5.18 -13.14
CA ASP A 107 12.21 -5.57 -14.38
C ASP A 107 12.08 -4.41 -15.38
N TYR A 108 12.11 -3.17 -14.91
CA TYR A 108 12.07 -1.95 -15.73
C TYR A 108 13.40 -1.24 -15.82
N GLY A 109 14.46 -1.75 -15.15
CA GLY A 109 15.73 -1.04 -15.03
C GLY A 109 15.60 0.34 -14.35
N ALA A 110 14.60 0.51 -13.49
CA ALA A 110 14.20 1.81 -12.96
C ALA A 110 14.35 1.88 -11.44
N THR A 111 14.82 3.03 -10.97
CA THR A 111 14.76 3.46 -9.58
C THR A 111 13.97 4.76 -9.51
N VAL A 112 12.85 4.74 -8.79
CA VAL A 112 11.98 5.91 -8.65
C VAL A 112 12.42 6.72 -7.44
N ASP A 113 12.71 8.00 -7.66
CA ASP A 113 13.04 8.92 -6.56
C ASP A 113 11.80 9.16 -5.69
N SER A 114 11.82 8.61 -4.49
CA SER A 114 10.76 8.78 -3.49
C SER A 114 10.88 10.14 -2.80
N ARG A 115 10.53 11.21 -3.50
CA ARG A 115 10.49 12.57 -2.95
C ARG A 115 9.43 12.70 -1.87
N ASP A 116 9.55 13.74 -1.05
CA ASP A 116 8.50 14.07 -0.08
C ASP A 116 7.17 14.32 -0.78
N ASN A 117 6.09 13.77 -0.24
CA ASN A 117 4.73 13.79 -0.79
C ASN A 117 4.59 13.16 -2.20
N SER A 118 5.51 12.30 -2.62
CA SER A 118 5.35 11.53 -3.86
C SER A 118 4.47 10.33 -3.66
N MET A 119 3.74 9.94 -4.71
CA MET A 119 2.97 8.72 -4.81
C MET A 119 3.49 7.85 -5.96
N LEU A 120 3.77 6.59 -5.67
CA LEU A 120 4.11 5.57 -6.65
C LEU A 120 2.99 4.53 -6.70
N VAL A 121 2.58 4.18 -7.92
CA VAL A 121 1.57 3.14 -8.20
C VAL A 121 2.20 2.09 -9.09
N TYR A 122 2.19 0.83 -8.69
CA TYR A 122 2.80 -0.26 -9.45
C TYR A 122 2.25 -1.64 -9.07
N PRO A 123 2.35 -2.64 -9.96
CA PRO A 123 1.86 -4.01 -9.70
C PRO A 123 2.88 -4.81 -8.87
N ALA A 124 2.90 -4.60 -7.56
CA ALA A 124 3.85 -5.21 -6.64
C ALA A 124 3.75 -6.74 -6.53
N TRP A 125 2.58 -7.31 -6.85
CA TRP A 125 2.39 -8.76 -6.91
C TRP A 125 3.23 -9.42 -8.00
N ARG A 126 3.48 -8.71 -9.11
CA ARG A 126 4.16 -9.20 -10.30
C ARG A 126 5.63 -8.83 -10.33
N ASN A 127 5.96 -7.57 -10.09
CA ASN A 127 7.31 -7.04 -10.27
C ASN A 127 8.15 -7.19 -9.00
N VAL A 128 9.37 -7.68 -9.18
CA VAL A 128 10.40 -7.61 -8.14
C VAL A 128 10.68 -6.15 -7.85
N HIS A 129 10.73 -5.79 -6.59
CA HIS A 129 11.03 -4.43 -6.15
C HIS A 129 11.74 -4.44 -4.79
N GLY A 130 12.41 -3.34 -4.51
CA GLY A 130 13.09 -3.12 -3.24
C GLY A 130 13.19 -1.64 -2.93
N VAL A 131 13.59 -1.31 -1.72
CA VAL A 131 13.78 0.06 -1.26
C VAL A 131 15.24 0.24 -0.88
N THR A 132 15.91 1.19 -1.52
CA THR A 132 17.33 1.49 -1.26
C THR A 132 17.55 1.96 0.19
N PRO A 133 18.76 1.81 0.74
CA PRO A 133 19.09 2.30 2.07
C PRO A 133 18.66 3.76 2.28
N ILE A 134 18.19 4.06 3.49
CA ILE A 134 17.79 5.40 3.90
C ILE A 134 18.94 5.99 4.71
N VAL A 135 19.49 7.12 4.26
CA VAL A 135 20.62 7.77 4.90
C VAL A 135 20.21 9.18 5.32
N PRO A 136 20.02 9.43 6.64
CA PRO A 136 19.81 10.77 7.15
C PRO A 136 20.97 11.70 6.76
N THR A 137 20.67 12.91 6.32
CA THR A 137 21.66 13.96 5.99
C THR A 137 21.81 14.99 7.10
N GLN A 138 20.89 14.98 8.04
CA GLN A 138 20.88 15.80 9.25
C GLN A 138 20.24 15.02 10.38
N GLU A 139 20.45 15.46 11.63
CA GLU A 139 19.77 14.91 12.78
C GLU A 139 18.25 14.93 12.60
N GLY A 140 17.58 13.84 12.95
CA GLY A 140 16.14 13.70 12.78
C GLY A 140 15.68 13.53 11.33
N GLY A 141 16.62 13.31 10.38
CA GLY A 141 16.27 12.99 8.99
C GLY A 141 15.55 11.65 8.88
N TYR A 142 14.54 11.56 8.02
CA TYR A 142 13.72 10.36 7.87
C TYR A 142 13.17 10.17 6.45
N ARG A 143 12.84 8.93 6.15
CA ARG A 143 11.94 8.54 5.07
C ARG A 143 10.91 7.55 5.61
N ASN A 144 9.66 7.97 5.65
CA ASN A 144 8.52 7.14 6.01
C ASN A 144 7.68 6.85 4.78
N SER A 145 6.94 5.75 4.80
CA SER A 145 6.00 5.45 3.73
C SER A 145 4.69 4.93 4.28
N LEU A 146 3.61 5.28 3.61
CA LEU A 146 2.30 4.73 3.77
C LEU A 146 1.98 3.91 2.53
N VAL A 147 1.64 2.64 2.72
CA VAL A 147 1.37 1.71 1.61
C VAL A 147 -0.06 1.22 1.71
N PHE A 148 -0.79 1.27 0.59
CA PHE A 148 -2.10 0.62 0.43
C PHE A 148 -1.95 -0.55 -0.53
N TYR A 149 -2.54 -1.70 -0.17
CA TYR A 149 -2.39 -2.93 -0.93
C TYR A 149 -3.60 -3.87 -0.77
N PRO A 150 -3.87 -4.69 -1.80
CA PRO A 150 -4.99 -5.63 -1.81
C PRO A 150 -4.50 -7.06 -1.51
N LEU A 151 -4.81 -7.60 -0.32
CA LEU A 151 -4.45 -8.97 0.05
C LEU A 151 -5.41 -10.00 -0.54
N LYS A 152 -4.86 -11.03 -1.19
CA LYS A 152 -5.63 -12.20 -1.64
C LYS A 152 -6.18 -13.07 -0.51
N ALA A 153 -5.66 -12.91 0.73
CA ALA A 153 -6.18 -13.62 1.89
C ALA A 153 -7.63 -13.31 2.21
N PHE A 154 -8.15 -12.19 1.72
CA PHE A 154 -9.57 -11.82 1.89
C PHE A 154 -10.45 -12.24 0.71
N ASN A 155 -9.87 -12.88 -0.31
CA ASN A 155 -10.60 -13.32 -1.49
C ASN A 155 -11.63 -14.39 -1.10
N ASN A 156 -12.89 -14.21 -1.57
CA ASN A 156 -13.98 -15.18 -1.43
C ASN A 156 -14.42 -15.52 0.01
N TYR A 157 -14.06 -14.72 1.00
CA TYR A 157 -14.60 -14.86 2.37
C TYR A 157 -15.93 -14.09 2.53
N TRP A 158 -16.91 -14.47 1.72
CA TRP A 158 -18.28 -13.97 1.85
C TRP A 158 -18.93 -14.61 3.07
N ASP A 159 -19.86 -13.89 3.71
CA ASP A 159 -20.61 -14.46 4.83
C ASP A 159 -21.36 -15.70 4.33
N GLU A 160 -21.11 -16.84 4.97
CA GLU A 160 -22.02 -17.97 4.86
C GLU A 160 -23.36 -17.51 5.43
N LYS A 161 -24.42 -17.69 4.63
CA LYS A 161 -25.78 -17.33 5.03
C LYS A 161 -26.29 -18.26 6.12
#